data_afd0052515682862e2f8e1538eeb4794
#
_entry.id   afd0052515682862e2f8e1538eeb4794
#
_cell.length_a   1.000
_cell.length_b   1.000
_cell.length_c   1.000
_cell.angle_alpha   90.00
_cell.angle_beta   90.00
_cell.angle_gamma   90.00
#
_symmetry.space_group_name_H-M   'P 1'
#
loop_
_entity.id
_entity.type
_entity.pdbx_description
1 polymer ?
#
loop_
_entity_poly.entity_id
_entity_poly.type
_entity_poly.pdbx_seq_one_letter_code
_entity_poly.pdbx_strand_id
1 'polypeptide(L)'
;LGTLTDITSYEGAHQLKVDSAGGLYIWDGSDLIAVKDATGGSPAMQFSTPEQEGSDFSYSMDPIAVVKIDDIYRVAIKHTDTFNFEGEVETNINWEVYKISSTGIIDYSALIWTESITSWEDEFDLDLNGDGDKSGQITLTPRNTDITGVTLASEGEDGALYIVDGDTQIAINDSWMESSS
;
A
#
# COMPACT_ATOMS: atom_id res chain seq x y z
N LEU A 1 -17.75 21.88 -7.66
CA LEU A 1 -16.53 21.25 -7.21
C LEU A 1 -15.96 22.09 -6.08
N GLY A 2 -15.78 21.50 -4.89
CA GLY A 2 -15.09 22.15 -3.78
C GLY A 2 -13.61 22.35 -4.08
N THR A 3 -12.89 22.96 -3.14
CA THR A 3 -11.43 23.08 -3.23
C THR A 3 -10.80 21.69 -3.22
N LEU A 4 -9.99 21.38 -4.24
CA LEU A 4 -9.24 20.14 -4.30
C LEU A 4 -7.84 20.36 -3.69
N THR A 5 -7.40 19.40 -2.93
CA THR A 5 -6.05 19.37 -2.34
C THR A 5 -5.23 18.28 -3.00
N ASP A 6 -3.99 18.60 -3.39
CA ASP A 6 -3.04 17.60 -3.87
C ASP A 6 -2.57 16.75 -2.69
N ILE A 7 -2.63 15.42 -2.83
CA ILE A 7 -2.24 14.48 -1.78
C ILE A 7 -1.00 13.66 -2.18
N THR A 8 -0.64 13.60 -3.46
CA THR A 8 0.60 12.96 -3.89
C THR A 8 1.75 13.96 -3.85
N SER A 9 2.81 13.60 -3.15
CA SER A 9 4.09 14.34 -3.15
C SER A 9 5.00 13.95 -4.30
N TYR A 10 4.56 13.06 -5.19
CA TYR A 10 5.38 12.54 -6.28
C TYR A 10 5.11 13.30 -7.58
N GLU A 11 6.18 13.75 -8.24
CA GLU A 11 6.13 14.37 -9.56
C GLU A 11 5.97 13.27 -10.63
N GLY A 12 4.76 12.74 -10.78
CA GLY A 12 4.41 11.76 -11.80
C GLY A 12 3.47 12.36 -12.87
N ALA A 13 3.27 11.61 -13.95
CA ALA A 13 2.31 11.98 -15.02
C ALA A 13 0.86 12.04 -14.50
N HIS A 14 0.59 11.35 -13.38
CA HIS A 14 -0.72 11.27 -12.74
C HIS A 14 -0.62 11.73 -11.29
N GLN A 15 -1.64 12.43 -10.80
CA GLN A 15 -1.68 12.94 -9.44
C GLN A 15 -3.02 12.61 -8.79
N LEU A 16 -3.00 12.36 -7.49
CA LEU A 16 -4.20 12.22 -6.68
C LEU A 16 -4.57 13.54 -6.03
N LYS A 17 -5.86 13.83 -6.04
CA LYS A 17 -6.45 15.00 -5.37
C LYS A 17 -7.65 14.55 -4.57
N VAL A 18 -7.91 15.23 -3.46
CA VAL A 18 -9.10 14.99 -2.65
C VAL A 18 -9.90 16.27 -2.47
N ASP A 19 -11.20 16.13 -2.34
CA ASP A 19 -12.07 17.22 -1.92
C ASP A 19 -12.28 17.23 -0.39
N SER A 20 -12.96 18.25 0.10
CA SER A 20 -13.22 18.42 1.54
C SER A 20 -14.12 17.34 2.16
N ALA A 21 -14.73 16.48 1.35
CA ALA A 21 -15.54 15.34 1.79
C ALA A 21 -14.76 14.01 1.73
N GLY A 22 -13.47 14.04 1.35
CA GLY A 22 -12.64 12.84 1.17
C GLY A 22 -12.86 12.13 -0.17
N GLY A 23 -13.61 12.73 -1.09
CA GLY A 23 -13.79 12.20 -2.43
C GLY A 23 -12.49 12.28 -3.24
N LEU A 24 -12.12 11.17 -3.89
CA LEU A 24 -10.87 11.04 -4.62
C LEU A 24 -11.02 11.43 -6.09
N TYR A 25 -9.99 12.08 -6.63
CA TYR A 25 -9.87 12.45 -8.03
C TYR A 25 -8.48 12.10 -8.55
N ILE A 26 -8.42 11.70 -9.82
CA ILE A 26 -7.19 11.46 -10.54
C ILE A 26 -7.00 12.57 -11.57
N TRP A 27 -5.88 13.28 -11.49
CA TRP A 27 -5.41 14.19 -12.54
C TRP A 27 -4.45 13.44 -13.46
N ASP A 28 -4.76 13.30 -14.75
CA ASP A 28 -3.95 12.55 -15.71
C ASP A 28 -3.11 13.44 -16.64
N GLY A 29 -2.91 14.70 -16.23
CA GLY A 29 -2.17 15.70 -17.00
C GLY A 29 -3.06 16.56 -17.90
N SER A 30 -4.26 16.11 -18.27
CA SER A 30 -5.24 16.85 -19.06
C SER A 30 -6.61 16.95 -18.42
N ASP A 31 -7.07 15.86 -17.83
CA ASP A 31 -8.42 15.73 -17.31
C ASP A 31 -8.44 15.39 -15.81
N LEU A 32 -9.47 15.88 -15.14
CA LEU A 32 -9.76 15.56 -13.76
C LEU A 32 -10.85 14.49 -13.70
N ILE A 33 -10.49 13.30 -13.29
CA ILE A 33 -11.35 12.13 -13.26
C ILE A 33 -11.81 11.89 -11.83
N ALA A 34 -13.11 12.02 -11.57
CA ALA A 34 -13.68 11.69 -10.26
C ALA A 34 -13.73 10.18 -10.07
N VAL A 35 -13.21 9.69 -8.95
CA VAL A 35 -13.30 8.27 -8.57
C VAL A 35 -14.70 7.98 -8.03
N LYS A 36 -15.32 6.91 -8.55
CA LYS A 36 -16.72 6.55 -8.29
C LYS A 36 -16.88 5.06 -8.10
N ASP A 37 -17.87 4.68 -7.33
CA ASP A 37 -18.35 3.31 -7.30
C ASP A 37 -19.18 2.96 -8.56
N ALA A 38 -19.60 1.69 -8.68
CA ALA A 38 -20.39 1.22 -9.82
C ALA A 38 -21.79 1.87 -9.90
N THR A 39 -22.26 2.53 -8.85
CA THR A 39 -23.56 3.26 -8.82
C THR A 39 -23.40 4.73 -9.20
N GLY A 40 -22.15 5.20 -9.36
CA GLY A 40 -21.80 6.58 -9.64
C GLY A 40 -21.63 7.46 -8.40
N GLY A 41 -21.67 6.86 -7.20
CA GLY A 41 -21.36 7.55 -5.94
C GLY A 41 -19.85 7.79 -5.81
N SER A 42 -19.46 8.86 -5.11
CA SER A 42 -18.06 9.12 -4.75
C SER A 42 -17.81 8.56 -3.35
N PRO A 43 -17.12 7.41 -3.20
CA PRO A 43 -16.74 6.92 -1.89
C PRO A 43 -15.72 7.87 -1.27
N ALA A 44 -15.74 8.03 0.06
CA ALA A 44 -14.67 8.68 0.78
C ALA A 44 -13.46 7.73 0.80
N MET A 45 -12.37 8.14 0.14
CA MET A 45 -11.14 7.35 0.01
C MET A 45 -9.97 7.97 0.78
N GLN A 46 -10.20 9.10 1.43
CA GLN A 46 -9.32 9.65 2.44
C GLN A 46 -10.13 9.85 3.72
N PHE A 47 -9.65 9.26 4.80
CA PHE A 47 -10.37 9.25 6.06
C PHE A 47 -9.39 9.13 7.23
N SER A 48 -9.64 9.86 8.30
CA SER A 48 -8.99 9.65 9.59
C SER A 48 -10.01 9.78 10.70
N THR A 49 -9.95 8.88 11.66
CA THR A 49 -10.65 9.10 12.93
C THR A 49 -9.80 10.09 13.73
N PRO A 50 -10.36 11.24 14.17
CA PRO A 50 -9.63 12.11 15.08
C PRO A 50 -9.27 11.30 16.34
N GLU A 51 -8.04 11.50 16.83
CA GLU A 51 -7.70 11.03 18.18
C GLU A 51 -8.73 11.61 19.15
N GLN A 52 -9.61 10.79 19.65
CA GLN A 52 -10.51 11.15 20.72
C GLN A 52 -9.71 11.06 22.02
N GLU A 53 -9.66 12.12 22.79
CA GLU A 53 -9.01 12.14 24.11
C GLU A 53 -9.56 10.97 24.95
N GLY A 54 -8.69 9.98 25.25
CA GLY A 54 -9.06 8.74 25.91
C GLY A 54 -9.48 7.59 24.96
N SER A 55 -9.34 7.74 23.65
CA SER A 55 -9.48 6.61 22.71
C SER A 55 -8.17 5.84 22.62
N ASP A 56 -8.26 4.53 22.85
CA ASP A 56 -7.13 3.60 22.71
C ASP A 56 -6.92 3.18 21.24
N PHE A 57 -7.64 3.80 20.27
CA PHE A 57 -7.61 3.43 18.87
C PHE A 57 -7.73 4.65 17.96
N SER A 58 -6.89 4.71 16.93
CA SER A 58 -7.05 5.59 15.78
C SER A 58 -6.85 4.84 14.47
N TYR A 59 -7.49 5.32 13.41
CA TYR A 59 -7.45 4.74 12.07
C TYR A 59 -7.32 5.83 11.03
N SER A 60 -6.44 5.63 10.05
CA SER A 60 -6.39 6.45 8.85
C SER A 60 -6.38 5.61 7.59
N MET A 61 -6.88 6.19 6.51
CA MET A 61 -6.90 5.68 5.16
C MET A 61 -6.43 6.80 4.25
N ASP A 62 -5.24 6.63 3.67
CA ASP A 62 -4.53 7.67 2.94
C ASP A 62 -4.17 7.18 1.53
N PRO A 63 -4.76 7.74 0.46
CA PRO A 63 -4.30 7.49 -0.89
C PRO A 63 -2.87 8.03 -1.07
N ILE A 64 -1.96 7.17 -1.54
CA ILE A 64 -0.52 7.48 -1.60
C ILE A 64 -0.05 7.71 -3.03
N ALA A 65 -0.47 6.85 -3.97
CA ALA A 65 0.07 6.86 -5.32
C ALA A 65 -0.96 6.45 -6.37
N VAL A 66 -0.74 6.88 -7.60
CA VAL A 66 -1.50 6.46 -8.76
C VAL A 66 -0.58 6.22 -9.95
N VAL A 67 -0.84 5.14 -10.68
CA VAL A 67 -0.20 4.82 -11.95
C VAL A 67 -1.25 4.39 -12.97
N LYS A 68 -0.99 4.61 -14.25
CA LYS A 68 -1.86 4.15 -15.35
C LYS A 68 -1.14 3.05 -16.14
N ILE A 69 -1.75 1.87 -16.20
CA ILE A 69 -1.25 0.71 -16.92
C ILE A 69 -2.40 0.16 -17.76
N ASP A 70 -2.18 0.01 -19.07
CA ASP A 70 -3.17 -0.53 -20.02
C ASP A 70 -4.57 0.15 -19.91
N ASP A 71 -4.58 1.49 -19.85
CA ASP A 71 -5.79 2.30 -19.69
C ASP A 71 -6.58 2.11 -18.37
N ILE A 72 -5.99 1.44 -17.39
CA ILE A 72 -6.53 1.27 -16.04
C ILE A 72 -5.64 2.03 -15.07
N TYR A 73 -6.26 2.83 -14.20
CA TYR A 73 -5.55 3.43 -13.08
C TYR A 73 -5.45 2.42 -11.94
N ARG A 74 -4.27 2.35 -11.32
CA ARG A 74 -4.05 1.67 -10.05
C ARG A 74 -3.77 2.71 -9.00
N VAL A 75 -4.48 2.63 -7.90
CA VAL A 75 -4.33 3.56 -6.77
C VAL A 75 -3.95 2.75 -5.54
N ALA A 76 -2.80 3.08 -4.95
CA ALA A 76 -2.36 2.53 -3.68
C ALA A 76 -2.89 3.38 -2.53
N ILE A 77 -3.52 2.74 -1.56
CA ILE A 77 -4.04 3.36 -0.34
C ILE A 77 -3.39 2.69 0.85
N LYS A 78 -2.85 3.50 1.75
CA LYS A 78 -2.26 3.07 3.00
C LYS A 78 -3.30 3.16 4.11
N HIS A 79 -3.49 2.08 4.84
CA HIS A 79 -4.25 2.01 6.06
C HIS A 79 -3.30 1.99 7.25
N THR A 80 -3.59 2.80 8.25
CA THR A 80 -2.82 2.84 9.48
C THR A 80 -3.76 2.70 10.67
N ASP A 81 -3.63 1.60 11.39
CA ASP A 81 -4.31 1.33 12.64
C ASP A 81 -3.35 1.57 13.79
N THR A 82 -3.69 2.43 14.73
CA THR A 82 -2.86 2.67 15.92
C THR A 82 -3.66 2.31 17.16
N PHE A 83 -3.10 1.44 17.97
CA PHE A 83 -3.65 1.00 19.25
C PHE A 83 -2.78 1.50 20.39
N ASN A 84 -3.39 2.04 21.44
CA ASN A 84 -2.69 2.43 22.65
C ASN A 84 -3.27 1.62 23.82
N PHE A 85 -2.52 0.64 24.28
CA PHE A 85 -2.92 -0.20 25.39
C PHE A 85 -1.92 -0.06 26.55
N GLU A 86 -2.38 0.40 27.70
CA GLU A 86 -1.56 0.59 28.91
C GLU A 86 -0.29 1.46 28.72
N GLY A 87 -0.31 2.37 27.71
CA GLY A 87 0.81 3.25 27.39
C GLY A 87 1.79 2.66 26.39
N GLU A 88 1.56 1.47 25.88
CA GLU A 88 2.26 0.92 24.72
C GLU A 88 1.47 1.23 23.46
N VAL A 89 2.16 1.77 22.44
CA VAL A 89 1.57 2.12 21.14
C VAL A 89 1.99 1.08 20.12
N GLU A 90 1.00 0.40 19.57
CA GLU A 90 1.18 -0.52 18.44
C GLU A 90 0.57 0.10 17.18
N THR A 91 1.30 0.02 16.06
CA THR A 91 0.84 0.53 14.78
C THR A 91 0.88 -0.58 13.74
N ASN A 92 -0.27 -0.88 13.14
CA ASN A 92 -0.39 -1.82 12.04
C ASN A 92 -0.61 -1.05 10.74
N ILE A 93 0.14 -1.42 9.71
CA ILE A 93 0.05 -0.85 8.37
C ILE A 93 -0.42 -1.93 7.41
N ASN A 94 -1.48 -1.62 6.66
CA ASN A 94 -2.00 -2.45 5.60
C ASN A 94 -2.19 -1.60 4.35
N TRP A 95 -2.35 -2.25 3.22
CA TRP A 95 -2.46 -1.59 1.94
C TRP A 95 -3.62 -2.13 1.12
N GLU A 96 -4.24 -1.25 0.36
CA GLU A 96 -5.19 -1.61 -0.69
C GLU A 96 -4.71 -1.09 -2.04
N VAL A 97 -4.80 -1.92 -3.08
CA VAL A 97 -4.57 -1.50 -4.45
C VAL A 97 -5.88 -1.62 -5.22
N TYR A 98 -6.40 -0.46 -5.61
CA TYR A 98 -7.63 -0.35 -6.38
C TYR A 98 -7.34 -0.33 -7.87
N LYS A 99 -8.17 -1.02 -8.64
CA LYS A 99 -8.24 -0.85 -10.09
C LYS A 99 -9.41 0.08 -10.43
N ILE A 100 -9.12 1.13 -11.18
CA ILE A 100 -10.06 2.17 -11.53
C ILE A 100 -10.03 2.35 -13.06
N SER A 101 -11.19 2.27 -13.70
CA SER A 101 -11.28 2.44 -15.16
C SER A 101 -10.85 3.86 -15.58
N SER A 102 -10.58 4.06 -16.88
CA SER A 102 -10.30 5.38 -17.44
C SER A 102 -11.43 6.40 -17.26
N THR A 103 -12.64 5.94 -16.92
CA THR A 103 -13.80 6.80 -16.59
C THR A 103 -13.99 7.02 -15.09
N GLY A 104 -13.07 6.51 -14.26
CA GLY A 104 -13.08 6.72 -12.81
C GLY A 104 -13.88 5.67 -12.01
N ILE A 105 -14.36 4.59 -12.62
CA ILE A 105 -15.16 3.58 -11.92
C ILE A 105 -14.25 2.55 -11.25
N ILE A 106 -14.46 2.34 -9.94
CA ILE A 106 -13.74 1.35 -9.13
C ILE A 106 -14.21 -0.06 -9.48
N ASP A 107 -13.28 -0.96 -9.70
CA ASP A 107 -13.52 -2.41 -9.77
C ASP A 107 -13.24 -3.06 -8.40
N TYR A 108 -14.25 -3.15 -7.56
CA TYR A 108 -14.14 -3.80 -6.26
C TYR A 108 -13.88 -5.31 -6.33
N SER A 109 -14.16 -5.96 -7.48
CA SER A 109 -13.88 -7.39 -7.63
C SER A 109 -12.39 -7.68 -7.83
N ALA A 110 -11.63 -6.67 -8.19
CA ALA A 110 -10.18 -6.72 -8.41
C ALA A 110 -9.39 -5.96 -7.34
N LEU A 111 -10.03 -5.61 -6.21
CA LEU A 111 -9.38 -5.02 -5.05
C LEU A 111 -8.38 -6.01 -4.44
N ILE A 112 -7.18 -5.52 -4.15
CA ILE A 112 -6.14 -6.31 -3.51
C ILE A 112 -5.86 -5.69 -2.15
N TRP A 113 -5.99 -6.51 -1.12
CA TRP A 113 -5.56 -6.21 0.23
C TRP A 113 -4.24 -6.91 0.52
N THR A 114 -3.26 -6.21 1.07
CA THR A 114 -1.94 -6.77 1.40
C THR A 114 -1.33 -6.10 2.62
N GLU A 115 -0.58 -6.86 3.40
CA GLU A 115 0.23 -6.36 4.51
C GLU A 115 1.57 -5.79 4.02
N SER A 116 2.01 -6.14 2.80
CA SER A 116 3.22 -5.63 2.18
C SER A 116 2.93 -5.05 0.80
N ILE A 117 3.36 -3.81 0.56
CA ILE A 117 3.22 -3.12 -0.71
C ILE A 117 4.41 -3.34 -1.65
N THR A 118 5.50 -3.91 -1.16
CA THR A 118 6.78 -4.04 -1.87
C THR A 118 6.65 -4.65 -3.27
N SER A 119 5.80 -5.67 -3.44
CA SER A 119 5.58 -6.29 -4.76
C SER A 119 4.91 -5.37 -5.79
N TRP A 120 4.40 -4.22 -5.36
CA TRP A 120 3.73 -3.23 -6.21
C TRP A 120 4.60 -2.04 -6.56
N GLU A 121 5.72 -1.85 -5.87
CA GLU A 121 6.61 -0.70 -6.05
C GLU A 121 7.17 -0.62 -7.48
N ASP A 122 7.49 -1.76 -8.09
CA ASP A 122 7.87 -1.83 -9.51
C ASP A 122 6.79 -1.28 -10.45
N GLU A 123 5.50 -1.57 -10.19
CA GLU A 123 4.40 -1.10 -11.02
C GLU A 123 4.17 0.40 -10.88
N PHE A 124 4.35 0.93 -9.68
CA PHE A 124 4.21 2.35 -9.38
C PHE A 124 5.47 3.16 -9.69
N ASP A 125 6.63 2.52 -9.85
CA ASP A 125 7.97 3.15 -9.92
C ASP A 125 8.22 4.09 -8.73
N LEU A 126 7.76 3.68 -7.55
CA LEU A 126 7.80 4.46 -6.31
C LEU A 126 8.17 3.58 -5.13
N ASP A 127 8.98 4.12 -4.23
CA ASP A 127 9.18 3.60 -2.88
C ASP A 127 7.93 3.95 -2.05
N LEU A 128 7.00 3.01 -1.97
CA LEU A 128 5.69 3.21 -1.33
C LEU A 128 5.74 2.99 0.18
N ASN A 129 6.61 2.08 0.63
CA ASN A 129 6.77 1.72 2.03
C ASN A 129 7.81 2.60 2.75
N GLY A 130 8.71 3.27 2.02
CA GLY A 130 9.71 4.19 2.55
C GLY A 130 11.03 3.50 2.95
N ASP A 131 11.29 2.29 2.45
CA ASP A 131 12.52 1.53 2.76
C ASP A 131 13.73 1.95 1.90
N GLY A 132 13.52 2.78 0.89
CA GLY A 132 14.54 3.32 0.01
C GLY A 132 14.73 2.51 -1.28
N ASP A 133 13.97 1.46 -1.50
CA ASP A 133 13.96 0.65 -2.72
C ASP A 133 12.63 0.83 -3.47
N LYS A 134 12.68 0.90 -4.79
CA LYS A 134 11.51 1.00 -5.67
C LYS A 134 11.28 -0.26 -6.49
N SER A 135 12.21 -1.21 -6.42
CA SER A 135 12.28 -2.30 -7.38
C SER A 135 11.40 -3.50 -7.02
N GLY A 136 10.64 -3.43 -5.92
CA GLY A 136 9.98 -4.61 -5.37
C GLY A 136 10.99 -5.72 -5.03
N GLN A 137 12.27 -5.44 -5.17
CA GLN A 137 13.33 -6.34 -4.75
C GLN A 137 13.51 -6.23 -3.25
N ILE A 138 13.19 -7.30 -2.59
CA ILE A 138 13.41 -7.43 -1.16
C ILE A 138 14.90 -7.29 -0.89
N THR A 139 15.33 -6.24 -0.19
CA THR A 139 16.70 -6.13 0.27
C THR A 139 16.96 -7.16 1.37
N LEU A 140 17.52 -8.30 1.01
CA LEU A 140 17.77 -9.37 1.93
C LEU A 140 19.06 -9.12 2.73
N THR A 141 18.94 -9.10 4.05
CA THR A 141 20.10 -9.05 4.95
C THR A 141 20.57 -10.47 5.25
N PRO A 142 21.81 -10.86 4.87
CA PRO A 142 22.34 -12.18 5.20
C PRO A 142 22.37 -12.40 6.71
N ARG A 143 21.78 -13.50 7.19
CA ARG A 143 21.76 -13.88 8.61
C ARG A 143 22.79 -14.96 8.93
N ASN A 144 23.09 -15.84 7.98
CA ASN A 144 24.09 -16.89 8.12
C ASN A 144 24.61 -17.35 6.74
N THR A 145 25.93 -17.49 6.59
CA THR A 145 26.63 -17.86 5.34
C THR A 145 27.41 -19.15 5.43
N ASP A 146 27.17 -19.98 6.44
CA ASP A 146 28.01 -21.17 6.72
C ASP A 146 27.74 -22.39 5.83
N ILE A 147 26.81 -22.30 4.90
CA ILE A 147 26.50 -23.38 3.95
C ILE A 147 26.96 -22.93 2.57
N THR A 148 27.85 -23.69 1.94
CA THR A 148 28.43 -23.37 0.63
C THR A 148 27.39 -23.05 -0.42
N GLY A 149 27.25 -21.75 -0.78
CA GLY A 149 26.44 -21.26 -1.86
C GLY A 149 24.99 -20.91 -1.49
N VAL A 150 24.52 -21.27 -0.30
CA VAL A 150 23.15 -20.96 0.15
C VAL A 150 23.19 -20.02 1.36
N THR A 151 22.44 -18.95 1.29
CA THR A 151 22.37 -17.93 2.36
C THR A 151 20.96 -17.90 2.96
N LEU A 152 20.85 -17.92 4.29
CA LEU A 152 19.63 -17.53 4.98
C LEU A 152 19.62 -16.00 5.10
N ALA A 153 18.58 -15.37 4.63
CA ALA A 153 18.44 -13.92 4.64
C ALA A 153 17.07 -13.50 5.18
N SER A 154 16.96 -12.28 5.68
CA SER A 154 15.68 -11.72 6.14
C SER A 154 15.42 -10.38 5.47
N GLU A 155 14.14 -10.09 5.27
CA GLU A 155 13.67 -8.78 4.91
C GLU A 155 13.66 -7.91 6.17
N GLY A 156 14.63 -7.00 6.31
CA GLY A 156 14.78 -6.20 7.52
C GLY A 156 15.17 -7.00 8.78
N GLU A 157 14.96 -6.41 9.95
CA GLU A 157 15.41 -7.00 11.24
C GLU A 157 14.44 -8.08 11.75
N ASP A 158 13.14 -7.92 11.52
CA ASP A 158 12.04 -8.80 11.96
C ASP A 158 11.18 -9.33 10.80
N GLY A 159 11.64 -9.17 9.55
CA GLY A 159 10.89 -9.51 8.34
C GLY A 159 10.92 -11.00 7.98
N ALA A 160 10.25 -11.31 6.87
CA ALA A 160 10.17 -12.66 6.33
C ALA A 160 11.56 -13.27 6.08
N LEU A 161 11.68 -14.58 6.26
CA LEU A 161 12.92 -15.32 6.02
C LEU A 161 12.94 -15.89 4.61
N TYR A 162 14.14 -15.88 4.01
CA TYR A 162 14.38 -16.39 2.66
C TYR A 162 15.60 -17.30 2.63
N ILE A 163 15.55 -18.30 1.77
CA ILE A 163 16.72 -19.06 1.33
C ILE A 163 17.17 -18.46 0.01
N VAL A 164 18.43 -18.02 -0.07
CA VAL A 164 19.03 -17.45 -1.28
C VAL A 164 20.07 -18.41 -1.81
N ASP A 165 19.88 -18.89 -3.05
CA ASP A 165 20.81 -19.76 -3.78
C ASP A 165 21.12 -19.12 -5.15
N GLY A 166 22.26 -18.46 -5.23
CA GLY A 166 22.60 -17.62 -6.38
C GLY A 166 21.57 -16.52 -6.61
N ASP A 167 20.94 -16.49 -7.79
CA ASP A 167 19.89 -15.53 -8.15
C ASP A 167 18.48 -15.99 -7.74
N THR A 168 18.35 -17.13 -7.06
CA THR A 168 17.05 -17.69 -6.66
C THR A 168 16.76 -17.35 -5.20
N GLN A 169 15.58 -16.77 -4.96
CA GLN A 169 15.08 -16.45 -3.63
C GLN A 169 13.83 -17.30 -3.34
N ILE A 170 13.82 -17.99 -2.22
CA ILE A 170 12.72 -18.86 -1.79
C ILE A 170 12.24 -18.38 -0.43
N ALA A 171 11.02 -17.84 -0.38
CA ALA A 171 10.41 -17.43 0.89
C ALA A 171 10.14 -18.65 1.78
N ILE A 172 10.52 -18.55 3.04
CA ILE A 172 10.20 -19.57 4.05
C ILE A 172 8.84 -19.19 4.64
N ASN A 173 7.78 -19.79 4.12
CA ASN A 173 6.44 -19.61 4.64
C ASN A 173 6.21 -20.57 5.81
N ASP A 174 5.71 -20.04 6.91
CA ASP A 174 5.27 -20.84 8.05
C ASP A 174 3.89 -21.46 7.75
N SER A 175 3.88 -22.64 7.12
CA SER A 175 2.65 -23.39 6.83
C SER A 175 2.13 -24.20 8.02
N TRP A 176 2.68 -24.00 9.23
CA TRP A 176 2.36 -24.82 10.41
C TRP A 176 1.14 -24.35 11.20
N MET A 177 0.51 -23.22 10.86
CA MET A 177 -0.66 -22.71 11.60
C MET A 177 -2.02 -23.13 11.02
N GLU A 178 -2.09 -23.94 9.96
CA GLU A 178 -3.36 -24.43 9.40
C GLU A 178 -3.66 -25.90 9.68
N SER A 179 -3.35 -26.44 10.85
CA SER A 179 -3.84 -27.77 11.23
C SER A 179 -4.14 -27.90 12.70
N SER A 180 -5.19 -27.22 13.16
CA SER A 180 -5.93 -27.63 14.38
C SER A 180 -7.37 -27.13 14.31
N SER A 181 -8.21 -27.89 13.65
CA SER A 181 -9.66 -27.89 13.84
C SER A 181 -10.14 -29.32 13.98
#